data_4c643a103afee65a466b27990da58b57
#
_entry.id   4c643a103afee65a466b27990da58b57
#
_cell.length_a   1.000
_cell.length_b   1.000
_cell.length_c   1.000
_cell.angle_alpha   90.00
_cell.angle_beta   90.00
_cell.angle_gamma   90.00
#
_symmetry.space_group_name_H-M   'P 1'
#
loop_
_entity.id
_entity.type
_entity.pdbx_description
1 polymer ?
#
loop_
_entity_poly.entity_id
_entity_poly.type
_entity_poly.pdbx_seq_one_letter_code
_entity_poly.pdbx_strand_id
1 'polypeptide(L)'
;ASGRAIGQKVGTGPVRLVQSPAEMDRVQPGDVLVTDMTDPNWEPVMKRASAIVTNRGGRTCHAAIIARELGIPAVVGCHDATETLREDMLVTVSCAEGDTGHVYEGLLEVEVSEVPRGAMPELDLKIMMNVGNPQLAFDFCQMPNAGVGLARLEFVINNNIGVHPKAILEYPNVDAELKLAVESVARGHVSPRAFYVDKITEGVATIAAAFWPKPVIVRLSDFKSNEYRKLIGGSRYEPEEENPMLGFRGAARYLSADFAPAFAMECEALRRVRETMGLTNVEVMVPF
;
A
#
# COMPACT_ATOMS: atom_id res chain seq x y z
N ALA A 1 -8.40 -25.90 -3.15
CA ALA A 1 -8.43 -24.98 -1.99
C ALA A 1 -8.98 -23.62 -2.43
N SER A 2 -9.51 -22.84 -1.50
CA SER A 2 -10.02 -21.50 -1.78
C SER A 2 -9.75 -20.55 -0.61
N GLY A 3 -9.59 -19.26 -0.92
CA GLY A 3 -9.29 -18.23 0.07
C GLY A 3 -9.55 -16.83 -0.49
N ARG A 4 -8.94 -15.82 0.10
CA ARG A 4 -9.04 -14.45 -0.39
C ARG A 4 -8.11 -14.24 -1.58
N ALA A 5 -8.64 -13.77 -2.71
CA ALA A 5 -7.86 -13.40 -3.89
C ALA A 5 -7.02 -12.13 -3.63
N ILE A 6 -5.76 -12.17 -4.05
CA ILE A 6 -4.84 -11.04 -4.08
C ILE A 6 -4.35 -10.85 -5.52
N GLY A 7 -4.67 -9.71 -6.08
CA GLY A 7 -4.48 -9.45 -7.51
C GLY A 7 -5.62 -10.00 -8.36
N GLN A 8 -5.39 -10.09 -9.68
CA GLN A 8 -6.37 -10.55 -10.68
C GLN A 8 -5.76 -11.54 -11.68
N LYS A 9 -4.52 -11.96 -11.43
CA LYS A 9 -3.80 -12.85 -12.32
C LYS A 9 -4.06 -14.31 -12.00
N VAL A 10 -3.64 -15.17 -12.91
CA VAL A 10 -3.58 -16.61 -12.75
C VAL A 10 -2.11 -17.03 -12.79
N GLY A 11 -1.70 -17.91 -11.89
CA GLY A 11 -0.38 -18.51 -11.86
C GLY A 11 -0.48 -20.03 -11.84
N THR A 12 0.44 -20.69 -12.52
CA THR A 12 0.46 -22.15 -12.63
C THR A 12 1.83 -22.69 -12.27
N GLY A 13 1.88 -23.90 -11.76
CA GLY A 13 3.11 -24.60 -11.48
C GLY A 13 2.98 -25.74 -10.49
N PRO A 14 4.08 -26.44 -10.19
CA PRO A 14 4.11 -27.45 -9.15
C PRO A 14 4.05 -26.81 -7.76
N VAL A 15 3.33 -27.45 -6.88
CA VAL A 15 3.23 -27.07 -5.45
C VAL A 15 4.57 -27.30 -4.76
N ARG A 16 5.04 -26.29 -4.05
CA ARG A 16 6.18 -26.39 -3.14
C ARG A 16 5.73 -26.07 -1.72
N LEU A 17 5.60 -27.11 -0.91
CA LEU A 17 5.26 -26.99 0.51
C LEU A 17 6.50 -26.57 1.28
N VAL A 18 6.47 -25.40 1.90
CA VAL A 18 7.57 -24.84 2.67
C VAL A 18 7.06 -24.47 4.07
N GLN A 19 7.67 -25.08 5.10
CA GLN A 19 7.26 -24.85 6.49
C GLN A 19 8.07 -23.76 7.19
N SER A 20 9.30 -23.55 6.74
CA SER A 20 10.18 -22.55 7.34
C SER A 20 11.09 -21.88 6.30
N PRO A 21 11.60 -20.68 6.61
CA PRO A 21 12.61 -20.02 5.76
C PRO A 21 13.85 -20.85 5.45
N ALA A 22 14.21 -21.81 6.31
CA ALA A 22 15.36 -22.70 6.10
C ALA A 22 15.20 -23.62 4.88
N GLU A 23 13.97 -23.84 4.39
CA GLU A 23 13.65 -24.70 3.25
C GLU A 23 13.48 -23.95 1.93
N MET A 24 13.75 -22.66 1.90
CA MET A 24 13.49 -21.79 0.75
C MET A 24 14.24 -22.21 -0.52
N ASP A 25 15.41 -22.85 -0.39
CA ASP A 25 16.21 -23.30 -1.54
C ASP A 25 15.51 -24.38 -2.37
N ARG A 26 14.48 -25.03 -1.83
CA ARG A 26 13.66 -25.99 -2.55
C ARG A 26 12.75 -25.34 -3.59
N VAL A 27 12.41 -24.06 -3.43
CA VAL A 27 11.51 -23.34 -4.34
C VAL A 27 12.28 -22.92 -5.58
N GLN A 28 11.85 -23.43 -6.73
CA GLN A 28 12.41 -23.08 -8.03
C GLN A 28 11.55 -21.99 -8.72
N PRO A 29 12.12 -21.25 -9.68
CA PRO A 29 11.34 -20.33 -10.50
C PRO A 29 10.17 -21.04 -11.19
N GLY A 30 8.95 -20.52 -10.98
CA GLY A 30 7.73 -21.10 -11.53
C GLY A 30 6.95 -22.02 -10.58
N ASP A 31 7.51 -22.33 -9.41
CA ASP A 31 6.78 -23.09 -8.39
C ASP A 31 5.63 -22.27 -7.76
N VAL A 32 4.60 -22.96 -7.30
CA VAL A 32 3.56 -22.38 -6.44
C VAL A 32 3.95 -22.58 -4.99
N LEU A 33 4.29 -21.48 -4.31
CA LEU A 33 4.65 -21.49 -2.90
C LEU A 33 3.43 -21.70 -2.02
N VAL A 34 3.41 -22.78 -1.25
CA VAL A 34 2.35 -23.11 -0.29
C VAL A 34 2.92 -23.18 1.12
N THR A 35 2.37 -22.39 2.03
CA THR A 35 2.83 -22.32 3.43
C THR A 35 1.71 -21.94 4.39
N ASP A 36 1.95 -22.08 5.68
CA ASP A 36 0.99 -21.66 6.69
C ASP A 36 0.82 -20.12 6.73
N MET A 37 1.93 -19.39 6.82
CA MET A 37 1.97 -17.92 6.72
C MET A 37 3.39 -17.45 6.35
N THR A 38 3.53 -16.22 5.91
CA THR A 38 4.82 -15.61 5.59
C THR A 38 5.16 -14.42 6.50
N ASP A 39 6.44 -14.14 6.63
CA ASP A 39 7.03 -12.98 7.29
C ASP A 39 8.08 -12.33 6.37
N PRO A 40 8.71 -11.19 6.73
CA PRO A 40 9.68 -10.50 5.87
C PRO A 40 10.86 -11.35 5.38
N ASN A 41 11.23 -12.41 6.08
CA ASN A 41 12.34 -13.29 5.65
C ASN A 41 11.97 -14.14 4.43
N TRP A 42 10.69 -14.21 4.06
CA TRP A 42 10.19 -15.00 2.92
C TRP A 42 10.28 -14.26 1.58
N GLU A 43 10.56 -12.97 1.57
CA GLU A 43 10.57 -12.16 0.33
C GLU A 43 11.48 -12.74 -0.77
N PRO A 44 12.70 -13.24 -0.50
CA PRO A 44 13.57 -13.82 -1.54
C PRO A 44 12.96 -15.02 -2.26
N VAL A 45 12.20 -15.86 -1.56
CA VAL A 45 11.56 -17.03 -2.16
C VAL A 45 10.27 -16.66 -2.87
N MET A 46 9.53 -15.70 -2.36
CA MET A 46 8.29 -15.21 -2.98
C MET A 46 8.56 -14.63 -4.39
N LYS A 47 9.72 -14.03 -4.62
CA LYS A 47 10.15 -13.52 -5.94
C LYS A 47 10.33 -14.61 -7.01
N ARG A 48 10.54 -15.86 -6.62
CA ARG A 48 10.70 -17.00 -7.53
C ARG A 48 9.37 -17.68 -7.85
N ALA A 49 8.38 -17.52 -6.96
CA ALA A 49 7.11 -18.19 -7.08
C ALA A 49 6.26 -17.65 -8.24
N SER A 50 5.55 -18.53 -8.93
CA SER A 50 4.52 -18.18 -9.91
C SER A 50 3.21 -17.75 -9.24
N ALA A 51 2.95 -18.25 -8.04
CA ALA A 51 1.83 -17.88 -7.17
C ALA A 51 2.14 -18.22 -5.71
N ILE A 52 1.37 -17.63 -4.79
CA ILE A 52 1.50 -17.85 -3.35
C ILE A 52 0.16 -18.30 -2.78
N VAL A 53 0.19 -19.34 -1.94
CA VAL A 53 -0.99 -19.85 -1.22
C VAL A 53 -0.67 -19.94 0.26
N THR A 54 -1.51 -19.38 1.13
CA THR A 54 -1.30 -19.45 2.58
C THR A 54 -2.55 -19.89 3.33
N ASN A 55 -2.36 -20.70 4.38
CA ASN A 55 -3.46 -21.09 5.26
C ASN A 55 -4.02 -19.88 6.01
N ARG A 56 -3.14 -19.05 6.53
CA ARG A 56 -3.49 -17.86 7.33
C ARG A 56 -3.21 -16.59 6.58
N GLY A 57 -3.97 -15.55 6.91
CA GLY A 57 -3.79 -14.22 6.40
C GLY A 57 -5.05 -13.61 5.80
N GLY A 58 -4.98 -12.32 5.57
CA GLY A 58 -6.03 -11.53 4.93
C GLY A 58 -5.43 -10.51 3.96
N ARG A 59 -6.23 -9.57 3.47
CA ARG A 59 -5.80 -8.58 2.47
C ARG A 59 -4.61 -7.71 2.87
N THR A 60 -4.28 -7.65 4.14
CA THR A 60 -3.20 -6.83 4.72
C THR A 60 -2.08 -7.66 5.33
N CYS A 61 -2.09 -8.99 5.17
CA CYS A 61 -0.99 -9.83 5.64
C CYS A 61 0.26 -9.66 4.75
N HIS A 62 1.41 -10.09 5.25
CA HIS A 62 2.70 -9.96 4.55
C HIS A 62 2.63 -10.61 3.14
N ALA A 63 2.11 -11.84 3.01
CA ALA A 63 1.95 -12.48 1.71
C ALA A 63 1.16 -11.64 0.71
N ALA A 64 0.07 -11.01 1.16
CA ALA A 64 -0.78 -10.19 0.31
C ALA A 64 -0.10 -8.88 -0.13
N ILE A 65 0.69 -8.26 0.75
CA ILE A 65 1.43 -7.04 0.44
C ILE A 65 2.50 -7.34 -0.61
N ILE A 66 3.36 -8.32 -0.35
CA ILE A 66 4.46 -8.68 -1.25
C ILE A 66 3.94 -9.22 -2.59
N ALA A 67 2.87 -10.02 -2.61
CA ALA A 67 2.28 -10.50 -3.85
C ALA A 67 1.80 -9.35 -4.76
N ARG A 68 1.22 -8.29 -4.18
CA ARG A 68 0.86 -7.07 -4.93
C ARG A 68 2.09 -6.35 -5.47
N GLU A 69 3.14 -6.21 -4.67
CA GLU A 69 4.38 -5.57 -5.09
C GLU A 69 5.08 -6.33 -6.23
N LEU A 70 5.09 -7.65 -6.14
CA LEU A 70 5.67 -8.52 -7.16
C LEU A 70 4.75 -8.69 -8.39
N GLY A 71 3.48 -8.33 -8.29
CA GLY A 71 2.50 -8.51 -9.36
C GLY A 71 2.17 -9.97 -9.66
N ILE A 72 2.33 -10.87 -8.67
CA ILE A 72 1.98 -12.29 -8.76
C ILE A 72 0.66 -12.57 -8.04
N PRO A 73 -0.13 -13.58 -8.47
CA PRO A 73 -1.35 -13.95 -7.79
C PRO A 73 -1.05 -14.59 -6.43
N ALA A 74 -1.88 -14.27 -5.43
CA ALA A 74 -1.84 -15.02 -4.18
C ALA A 74 -3.25 -15.30 -3.66
N VAL A 75 -3.43 -16.47 -3.05
CA VAL A 75 -4.65 -16.87 -2.35
C VAL A 75 -4.31 -17.04 -0.89
N VAL A 76 -4.86 -16.19 -0.03
CA VAL A 76 -4.54 -16.15 1.40
C VAL A 76 -5.75 -16.51 2.25
N GLY A 77 -5.50 -17.10 3.42
CA GLY A 77 -6.58 -17.51 4.32
C GLY A 77 -7.33 -18.74 3.82
N CYS A 78 -6.62 -19.71 3.26
CA CYS A 78 -7.20 -20.95 2.77
C CYS A 78 -7.50 -21.96 3.88
N HIS A 79 -7.05 -21.72 5.10
CA HIS A 79 -7.19 -22.57 6.29
C HIS A 79 -6.44 -23.89 6.22
N ASP A 80 -6.61 -24.68 5.18
CA ASP A 80 -6.14 -26.08 5.05
C ASP A 80 -5.29 -26.35 3.79
N ALA A 81 -4.79 -25.33 3.12
CA ALA A 81 -4.05 -25.51 1.87
C ALA A 81 -2.81 -26.41 2.01
N THR A 82 -2.11 -26.33 3.15
CA THR A 82 -0.93 -27.19 3.42
C THR A 82 -1.28 -28.65 3.70
N GLU A 83 -2.54 -28.97 3.95
CA GLU A 83 -3.05 -30.33 4.17
C GLU A 83 -3.67 -30.91 2.91
N THR A 84 -4.34 -30.05 2.11
CA THR A 84 -5.08 -30.46 0.91
C THR A 84 -4.21 -30.52 -0.34
N LEU A 85 -3.21 -29.64 -0.45
CA LEU A 85 -2.25 -29.62 -1.55
C LEU A 85 -1.05 -30.49 -1.22
N ARG A 86 -0.54 -31.21 -2.22
CA ARG A 86 0.58 -32.15 -2.07
C ARG A 86 1.80 -31.59 -2.78
N GLU A 87 2.98 -31.94 -2.28
CA GLU A 87 4.26 -31.63 -2.93
C GLU A 87 4.25 -32.10 -4.38
N ASP A 88 4.83 -31.29 -5.28
CA ASP A 88 4.91 -31.52 -6.73
C ASP A 88 3.56 -31.64 -7.47
N MET A 89 2.42 -31.43 -6.80
CA MET A 89 1.11 -31.39 -7.45
C MET A 89 1.05 -30.20 -8.39
N LEU A 90 0.70 -30.42 -9.65
CA LEU A 90 0.48 -29.35 -10.61
C LEU A 90 -0.85 -28.65 -10.29
N VAL A 91 -0.80 -27.32 -10.14
CA VAL A 91 -1.99 -26.53 -9.81
C VAL A 91 -2.08 -25.25 -10.63
N THR A 92 -3.30 -24.74 -10.72
CA THR A 92 -3.61 -23.41 -11.24
C THR A 92 -4.19 -22.57 -10.11
N VAL A 93 -3.54 -21.46 -9.78
CA VAL A 93 -3.96 -20.49 -8.77
C VAL A 93 -4.64 -19.34 -9.47
N SER A 94 -5.96 -19.23 -9.33
CA SER A 94 -6.77 -18.18 -9.97
C SER A 94 -7.17 -17.10 -8.97
N CYS A 95 -6.83 -15.85 -9.29
CA CYS A 95 -7.34 -14.65 -8.63
C CYS A 95 -8.24 -13.82 -9.55
N ALA A 96 -8.65 -14.36 -10.71
CA ALA A 96 -9.42 -13.67 -11.74
C ALA A 96 -10.94 -13.73 -11.52
N GLU A 97 -11.40 -14.45 -10.51
CA GLU A 97 -12.83 -14.76 -10.28
C GLU A 97 -13.47 -13.87 -9.20
N GLY A 98 -12.93 -12.67 -9.00
CA GLY A 98 -13.41 -11.70 -8.03
C GLY A 98 -12.68 -11.77 -6.68
N ASP A 99 -13.41 -11.65 -5.57
CA ASP A 99 -12.84 -11.56 -4.22
C ASP A 99 -12.33 -12.89 -3.67
N THR A 100 -12.81 -14.00 -4.21
CA THR A 100 -12.40 -15.34 -3.83
C THR A 100 -11.37 -15.87 -4.81
N GLY A 101 -10.23 -16.27 -4.29
CA GLY A 101 -9.20 -16.97 -5.07
C GLY A 101 -9.37 -18.47 -4.95
N HIS A 102 -9.06 -19.18 -6.01
CA HIS A 102 -9.20 -20.61 -6.11
C HIS A 102 -7.86 -21.28 -6.49
N VAL A 103 -7.64 -22.47 -5.94
CA VAL A 103 -6.53 -23.34 -6.34
C VAL A 103 -7.12 -24.60 -6.93
N TYR A 104 -6.95 -24.74 -8.22
CA TYR A 104 -7.44 -25.88 -9.01
C TYR A 104 -6.33 -26.91 -9.21
N GLU A 105 -6.67 -28.16 -9.25
CA GLU A 105 -5.77 -29.25 -9.63
C GLU A 105 -5.52 -29.23 -11.13
N GLY A 106 -4.28 -29.41 -11.54
CA GLY A 106 -3.84 -29.40 -12.94
C GLY A 106 -3.50 -28.02 -13.49
N LEU A 107 -2.95 -28.04 -14.69
CA LEU A 107 -2.65 -26.83 -15.47
C LEU A 107 -3.85 -26.54 -16.36
N LEU A 108 -4.65 -25.56 -15.96
CA LEU A 108 -5.82 -25.14 -16.74
C LEU A 108 -5.38 -24.18 -17.87
N GLU A 109 -6.01 -24.30 -19.02
CA GLU A 109 -5.89 -23.30 -20.07
C GLU A 109 -6.57 -22.01 -19.63
N VAL A 110 -5.86 -20.89 -19.73
CA VAL A 110 -6.36 -19.57 -19.37
C VAL A 110 -6.37 -18.71 -20.64
N GLU A 111 -7.55 -18.26 -21.04
CA GLU A 111 -7.66 -17.27 -22.11
C GLU A 111 -7.47 -15.87 -21.49
N VAL A 112 -6.44 -15.17 -21.93
CA VAL A 112 -6.19 -13.78 -21.55
C VAL A 112 -6.64 -12.89 -22.70
N SER A 113 -7.77 -12.22 -22.52
CA SER A 113 -8.22 -11.20 -23.46
C SER A 113 -7.68 -9.82 -23.07
N GLU A 114 -6.89 -9.22 -23.96
CA GLU A 114 -6.45 -7.84 -23.78
C GLU A 114 -7.52 -6.88 -24.32
N VAL A 115 -7.99 -5.97 -23.46
CA VAL A 115 -8.85 -4.87 -23.88
C VAL A 115 -7.97 -3.76 -24.43
N PRO A 116 -8.16 -3.32 -25.71
CA PRO A 116 -7.36 -2.25 -26.28
C PRO A 116 -7.47 -0.97 -25.44
N ARG A 117 -6.32 -0.36 -25.15
CA ARG A 117 -6.26 0.94 -24.46
C ARG A 117 -6.94 1.99 -25.34
N GLY A 118 -7.88 2.73 -24.78
CA GLY A 118 -8.59 3.80 -25.49
C GLY A 118 -9.98 3.43 -26.02
N ALA A 119 -10.46 2.22 -25.77
CA ALA A 119 -11.81 1.78 -26.17
C ALA A 119 -12.95 2.30 -25.28
N MET A 120 -12.67 3.19 -24.31
CA MET A 120 -13.72 3.75 -23.46
C MET A 120 -14.53 4.79 -24.25
N PRO A 121 -15.87 4.64 -24.33
CA PRO A 121 -16.72 5.62 -25.00
C PRO A 121 -16.64 6.98 -24.27
N GLU A 122 -16.91 8.06 -25.00
CA GLU A 122 -17.12 9.36 -24.39
C GLU A 122 -18.35 9.29 -23.48
N LEU A 123 -18.16 9.69 -22.21
CA LEU A 123 -19.20 9.69 -21.19
C LEU A 123 -19.44 11.13 -20.72
N ASP A 124 -20.69 11.46 -20.45
CA ASP A 124 -21.05 12.75 -19.82
C ASP A 124 -20.51 12.87 -18.38
N LEU A 125 -20.11 11.75 -17.79
CA LEU A 125 -19.54 11.66 -16.45
C LEU A 125 -18.04 11.42 -16.51
N LYS A 126 -17.29 12.10 -15.63
CA LYS A 126 -15.86 11.88 -15.44
C LYS A 126 -15.62 10.69 -14.52
N ILE A 127 -15.03 9.61 -15.05
CA ILE A 127 -14.59 8.49 -14.24
C ILE A 127 -13.17 8.78 -13.79
N MET A 128 -12.97 8.94 -12.48
CA MET A 128 -11.69 9.28 -11.87
C MET A 128 -11.18 8.13 -11.00
N MET A 129 -9.86 8.02 -10.90
CA MET A 129 -9.19 6.95 -10.15
C MET A 129 -9.08 7.29 -8.65
N ASN A 130 -9.12 6.26 -7.81
CA ASN A 130 -8.62 6.34 -6.43
C ASN A 130 -7.19 5.81 -6.40
N VAL A 131 -6.22 6.64 -6.05
CA VAL A 131 -4.81 6.28 -5.99
C VAL A 131 -4.27 6.52 -4.60
N GLY A 132 -3.92 5.46 -3.89
CA GLY A 132 -3.30 5.54 -2.56
C GLY A 132 -1.79 5.36 -2.61
N ASN A 133 -1.31 4.40 -3.39
CA ASN A 133 0.11 4.09 -3.50
C ASN A 133 0.76 4.82 -4.68
N PRO A 134 1.71 5.75 -4.45
CA PRO A 134 2.40 6.46 -5.52
C PRO A 134 3.15 5.54 -6.50
N GLN A 135 3.67 4.41 -6.03
CA GLN A 135 4.43 3.47 -6.86
C GLN A 135 3.59 2.85 -7.99
N LEU A 136 2.27 2.76 -7.80
CA LEU A 136 1.34 2.23 -8.80
C LEU A 136 0.76 3.31 -9.72
N ALA A 137 1.10 4.58 -9.52
CA ALA A 137 0.49 5.70 -10.24
C ALA A 137 0.71 5.63 -11.75
N PHE A 138 1.94 5.27 -12.19
CA PHE A 138 2.29 5.17 -13.60
C PHE A 138 1.61 3.97 -14.29
N ASP A 139 1.31 2.90 -13.59
CA ASP A 139 0.53 1.79 -14.13
C ASP A 139 -0.95 2.19 -14.24
N PHE A 140 -1.49 2.81 -13.20
CA PHE A 140 -2.89 3.21 -13.16
C PHE A 140 -3.23 4.33 -14.15
N CYS A 141 -2.33 5.26 -14.42
CA CYS A 141 -2.56 6.31 -15.39
C CYS A 141 -2.77 5.79 -16.82
N GLN A 142 -2.32 4.57 -17.11
CA GLN A 142 -2.49 3.90 -18.40
C GLN A 142 -3.95 3.45 -18.66
N MET A 143 -4.74 3.25 -17.60
CA MET A 143 -6.14 2.91 -17.74
C MET A 143 -6.95 4.13 -18.17
N PRO A 144 -8.06 3.97 -18.91
CA PRO A 144 -8.96 5.06 -19.26
C PRO A 144 -9.47 5.77 -17.99
N ASN A 145 -9.21 7.06 -17.87
CA ASN A 145 -9.59 7.86 -16.70
C ASN A 145 -9.63 9.36 -17.03
N ALA A 146 -10.31 10.13 -16.18
CA ALA A 146 -10.35 11.58 -16.23
C ALA A 146 -9.45 12.24 -15.14
N GLY A 147 -8.54 11.49 -14.54
CA GLY A 147 -7.64 11.95 -13.47
C GLY A 147 -7.83 11.19 -12.16
N VAL A 148 -7.29 11.72 -11.08
CA VAL A 148 -7.39 11.15 -9.74
C VAL A 148 -8.42 11.91 -8.92
N GLY A 149 -9.52 11.25 -8.59
CA GLY A 149 -10.59 11.81 -7.75
C GLY A 149 -10.29 11.74 -6.26
N LEU A 150 -9.38 10.85 -5.85
CA LEU A 150 -8.94 10.75 -4.47
C LEU A 150 -7.54 10.16 -4.37
N ALA A 151 -6.56 10.99 -4.02
CA ALA A 151 -5.26 10.57 -3.52
C ALA A 151 -5.22 10.80 -2.00
N ARG A 152 -4.85 9.75 -1.25
CA ARG A 152 -4.87 9.77 0.22
C ARG A 152 -3.46 9.93 0.77
N LEU A 153 -3.20 11.03 1.49
CA LEU A 153 -1.91 11.25 2.15
C LEU A 153 -1.60 10.20 3.21
N GLU A 154 -2.63 9.61 3.82
CA GLU A 154 -2.47 8.57 4.83
C GLU A 154 -1.64 7.38 4.33
N PHE A 155 -1.74 7.02 3.07
CA PHE A 155 -0.92 5.94 2.49
C PHE A 155 0.56 6.33 2.44
N VAL A 156 0.87 7.55 2.05
CA VAL A 156 2.24 8.07 2.03
C VAL A 156 2.80 8.14 3.45
N ILE A 157 2.01 8.67 4.40
CA ILE A 157 2.44 8.83 5.79
C ILE A 157 2.66 7.45 6.44
N ASN A 158 1.75 6.49 6.26
CA ASN A 158 1.89 5.16 6.84
C ASN A 158 3.06 4.37 6.25
N ASN A 159 3.20 4.38 4.93
CA ASN A 159 4.12 3.45 4.26
C ASN A 159 5.51 4.03 4.04
N ASN A 160 5.63 5.35 3.86
CA ASN A 160 6.88 5.99 3.48
C ASN A 160 7.49 6.80 4.63
N ILE A 161 6.72 7.12 5.68
CA ILE A 161 7.17 7.90 6.84
C ILE A 161 7.10 7.06 8.11
N GLY A 162 5.93 6.54 8.47
CA GLY A 162 5.72 5.66 9.62
C GLY A 162 5.83 6.33 11.00
N VAL A 163 6.09 7.63 11.07
CA VAL A 163 6.32 8.39 12.32
C VAL A 163 5.23 9.42 12.50
N HIS A 164 4.78 9.57 13.74
CA HIS A 164 3.82 10.61 14.10
C HIS A 164 4.43 12.03 13.87
N PRO A 165 3.72 12.96 13.21
CA PRO A 165 4.28 14.26 12.83
C PRO A 165 4.75 15.10 14.04
N LYS A 166 4.13 14.96 15.20
CA LYS A 166 4.59 15.64 16.42
C LYS A 166 5.92 15.09 16.93
N ALA A 167 6.19 13.79 16.78
CA ALA A 167 7.49 13.22 17.12
C ALA A 167 8.61 13.80 16.24
N ILE A 168 8.31 14.07 14.97
CA ILE A 168 9.21 14.76 14.04
C ILE A 168 9.50 16.19 14.50
N LEU A 169 8.46 16.93 14.96
CA LEU A 169 8.58 18.32 15.38
C LEU A 169 9.29 18.47 16.73
N GLU A 170 9.06 17.57 17.65
CA GLU A 170 9.69 17.60 19.00
C GLU A 170 11.13 17.10 19.01
N TYR A 171 11.57 16.42 17.93
CA TYR A 171 12.96 15.99 17.80
C TYR A 171 13.92 17.21 17.92
N PRO A 172 15.01 17.14 18.70
CA PRO A 172 15.55 15.94 19.43
C PRO A 172 15.03 15.78 20.87
N ASN A 173 14.04 16.55 21.30
CA ASN A 173 13.54 16.65 22.67
C ASN A 173 12.50 15.57 23.02
N VAL A 174 12.74 14.35 22.57
CA VAL A 174 11.94 13.15 22.83
C VAL A 174 12.77 12.15 23.66
N ASP A 175 12.14 11.10 24.18
CA ASP A 175 12.88 10.05 24.88
C ASP A 175 13.89 9.34 23.96
N ALA A 176 14.86 8.63 24.56
CA ALA A 176 15.98 8.05 23.81
C ALA A 176 15.55 7.00 22.79
N GLU A 177 14.53 6.20 23.09
CA GLU A 177 14.00 5.16 22.20
C GLU A 177 13.33 5.79 20.98
N LEU A 178 12.44 6.76 21.19
CA LEU A 178 11.77 7.48 20.11
C LEU A 178 12.77 8.27 19.27
N LYS A 179 13.78 8.87 19.89
CA LYS A 179 14.84 9.58 19.18
C LYS A 179 15.57 8.66 18.21
N LEU A 180 16.00 7.49 18.65
CA LEU A 180 16.68 6.50 17.80
C LEU A 180 15.76 6.01 16.65
N ALA A 181 14.49 5.79 16.94
CA ALA A 181 13.51 5.39 15.93
C ALA A 181 13.34 6.48 14.84
N VAL A 182 13.21 7.74 15.24
CA VAL A 182 13.13 8.89 14.31
C VAL A 182 14.41 9.02 13.48
N GLU A 183 15.58 8.94 14.09
CA GLU A 183 16.87 9.00 13.40
C GLU A 183 17.05 7.86 12.39
N SER A 184 16.56 6.66 12.72
CA SER A 184 16.64 5.50 11.84
C SER A 184 15.84 5.71 10.54
N VAL A 185 14.59 6.19 10.64
CA VAL A 185 13.74 6.39 9.46
C VAL A 185 14.12 7.63 8.65
N ALA A 186 14.61 8.69 9.31
CA ALA A 186 15.03 9.93 8.67
C ALA A 186 16.47 9.89 8.11
N ARG A 187 17.12 8.73 8.18
CA ARG A 187 18.51 8.57 7.72
C ARG A 187 18.67 8.99 6.26
N GLY A 188 19.70 9.79 5.99
CA GLY A 188 19.97 10.32 4.64
C GLY A 188 19.29 11.65 4.31
N HIS A 189 18.44 12.17 5.20
CA HIS A 189 17.86 13.50 5.08
C HIS A 189 18.55 14.50 6.01
N VAL A 190 18.48 15.80 5.66
CA VAL A 190 19.11 16.89 6.43
C VAL A 190 18.55 16.99 7.85
N SER A 191 17.28 16.66 8.03
CA SER A 191 16.61 16.63 9.33
C SER A 191 15.35 15.74 9.26
N PRO A 192 14.82 15.28 10.42
CA PRO A 192 13.55 14.58 10.46
C PRO A 192 12.38 15.39 9.87
N ARG A 193 12.37 16.71 10.07
CA ARG A 193 11.37 17.59 9.47
C ARG A 193 11.48 17.62 7.93
N ALA A 194 12.70 17.73 7.41
CA ALA A 194 12.94 17.66 5.96
C ALA A 194 12.49 16.30 5.40
N PHE A 195 12.85 15.21 6.06
CA PHE A 195 12.40 13.86 5.69
C PHE A 195 10.87 13.77 5.55
N TYR A 196 10.11 14.27 6.54
CA TYR A 196 8.66 14.24 6.52
C TYR A 196 8.09 15.01 5.32
N VAL A 197 8.54 16.24 5.11
CA VAL A 197 8.10 17.08 4.00
C VAL A 197 8.51 16.49 2.65
N ASP A 198 9.75 15.98 2.53
CA ASP A 198 10.27 15.40 1.30
C ASP A 198 9.48 14.16 0.89
N LYS A 199 9.13 13.28 1.84
CA LYS A 199 8.35 12.06 1.56
C LYS A 199 6.93 12.34 1.10
N ILE A 200 6.26 13.33 1.69
CA ILE A 200 4.94 13.77 1.19
C ILE A 200 5.09 14.40 -0.20
N THR A 201 6.06 15.28 -0.38
CA THR A 201 6.35 15.92 -1.68
C THR A 201 6.58 14.88 -2.77
N GLU A 202 7.47 13.91 -2.52
CA GLU A 202 7.80 12.82 -3.43
C GLU A 202 6.55 12.00 -3.81
N GLY A 203 5.77 11.58 -2.81
CA GLY A 203 4.58 10.76 -3.03
C GLY A 203 3.51 11.48 -3.85
N VAL A 204 3.21 12.73 -3.51
CA VAL A 204 2.21 13.53 -4.24
C VAL A 204 2.70 13.89 -5.64
N ALA A 205 3.96 14.29 -5.77
CA ALA A 205 4.55 14.64 -7.07
C ALA A 205 4.56 13.44 -8.02
N THR A 206 4.84 12.23 -7.55
CA THR A 206 4.80 11.01 -8.34
C THR A 206 3.42 10.76 -8.92
N ILE A 207 2.37 10.88 -8.10
CA ILE A 207 0.98 10.73 -8.57
C ILE A 207 0.64 11.85 -9.56
N ALA A 208 0.96 13.09 -9.24
CA ALA A 208 0.65 14.25 -10.08
C ALA A 208 1.33 14.17 -11.45
N ALA A 209 2.61 13.77 -11.49
CA ALA A 209 3.36 13.60 -12.73
C ALA A 209 2.79 12.46 -13.59
N ALA A 210 2.44 11.33 -12.98
CA ALA A 210 1.88 10.19 -13.71
C ALA A 210 0.56 10.53 -14.42
N PHE A 211 -0.27 11.38 -13.81
CA PHE A 211 -1.57 11.75 -14.36
C PHE A 211 -1.57 13.09 -15.11
N TRP A 212 -0.43 13.78 -15.21
CA TRP A 212 -0.35 15.05 -15.93
C TRP A 212 -0.88 14.92 -17.36
N PRO A 213 -1.69 15.88 -17.91
CA PRO A 213 -2.19 17.12 -17.28
C PRO A 213 -3.55 16.96 -16.56
N LYS A 214 -4.02 15.73 -16.36
CA LYS A 214 -5.32 15.46 -15.73
C LYS A 214 -5.28 15.88 -14.24
N PRO A 215 -6.43 16.31 -13.67
CA PRO A 215 -6.50 16.72 -12.26
C PRO A 215 -6.19 15.57 -11.31
N VAL A 216 -5.52 15.91 -10.21
CA VAL A 216 -5.21 15.00 -9.10
C VAL A 216 -5.69 15.65 -7.80
N ILE A 217 -6.79 15.14 -7.25
CA ILE A 217 -7.36 15.63 -6.01
C ILE A 217 -6.70 14.90 -4.85
N VAL A 218 -5.87 15.64 -4.10
CA VAL A 218 -5.15 15.15 -2.91
C VAL A 218 -5.94 15.52 -1.67
N ARG A 219 -6.43 14.52 -0.95
CA ARG A 219 -7.06 14.74 0.34
C ARG A 219 -5.98 14.91 1.41
N LEU A 220 -6.07 16.01 2.16
CA LEU A 220 -5.27 16.23 3.35
C LEU A 220 -5.45 15.08 4.34
N SER A 221 -4.46 14.84 5.19
CA SER A 221 -4.46 13.70 6.11
C SER A 221 -5.70 13.67 6.99
N ASP A 222 -6.44 12.57 6.94
CA ASP A 222 -7.69 12.36 7.66
C ASP A 222 -7.60 11.13 8.57
N PHE A 223 -6.49 11.01 9.28
CA PHE A 223 -6.32 9.97 10.26
C PHE A 223 -7.27 10.16 11.46
N LYS A 224 -7.83 9.07 11.90
CA LYS A 224 -8.42 8.97 13.23
C LYS A 224 -7.35 8.89 14.29
N SER A 225 -7.65 9.26 15.53
CA SER A 225 -6.71 9.19 16.64
C SER A 225 -6.12 7.79 16.84
N ASN A 226 -6.92 6.74 16.70
CA ASN A 226 -6.44 5.36 16.79
C ASN A 226 -5.53 4.92 15.63
N GLU A 227 -5.61 5.59 14.48
CA GLU A 227 -4.71 5.34 13.34
C GLU A 227 -3.39 6.10 13.54
N TYR A 228 -3.42 7.38 13.90
CA TYR A 228 -2.22 8.13 14.27
C TYR A 228 -1.46 7.49 15.44
N ARG A 229 -2.19 6.92 16.41
CA ARG A 229 -1.61 6.23 17.57
C ARG A 229 -0.73 5.05 17.20
N LYS A 230 -0.94 4.43 16.04
CA LYS A 230 -0.14 3.31 15.53
C LYS A 230 1.20 3.73 14.91
N LEU A 231 1.36 4.99 14.56
CA LEU A 231 2.62 5.50 14.06
C LEU A 231 3.66 5.54 15.19
N ILE A 232 4.94 5.49 14.82
CA ILE A 232 6.05 5.61 15.77
C ILE A 232 5.87 6.88 16.61
N GLY A 233 5.85 6.75 17.92
CA GLY A 233 5.59 7.83 18.87
C GLY A 233 4.10 8.21 19.03
N GLY A 234 3.19 7.66 18.23
CA GLY A 234 1.77 8.08 18.19
C GLY A 234 1.05 7.93 19.53
N SER A 235 1.33 6.88 20.29
CA SER A 235 0.71 6.66 21.61
C SER A 235 0.97 7.77 22.62
N ARG A 236 2.04 8.55 22.42
CA ARG A 236 2.41 9.70 23.27
C ARG A 236 1.51 10.92 23.02
N TYR A 237 1.03 11.08 21.80
CA TYR A 237 0.38 12.31 21.34
C TYR A 237 -1.12 12.18 21.14
N GLU A 238 -1.60 10.96 20.96
CA GLU A 238 -3.00 10.73 20.59
C GLU A 238 -3.84 10.27 21.79
N PRO A 239 -5.02 10.88 21.98
CA PRO A 239 -5.95 10.46 23.01
C PRO A 239 -6.53 9.08 22.70
N GLU A 240 -7.02 8.40 23.73
CA GLU A 240 -7.94 7.29 23.58
C GLU A 240 -9.35 7.84 23.47
N GLU A 241 -9.96 7.65 22.31
CA GLU A 241 -11.32 8.13 22.04
C GLU A 241 -12.28 6.95 21.97
N GLU A 242 -13.43 7.09 22.60
CA GLU A 242 -14.49 6.07 22.60
C GLU A 242 -15.01 5.82 21.18
N ASN A 243 -15.18 6.87 20.39
CA ASN A 243 -15.53 6.79 18.98
C ASN A 243 -14.60 7.67 18.10
N PRO A 244 -13.48 7.13 17.61
CA PRO A 244 -12.54 7.88 16.78
C PRO A 244 -13.14 8.39 15.45
N MET A 245 -14.28 7.86 15.01
CA MET A 245 -14.97 8.36 13.80
C MET A 245 -15.49 9.79 13.97
N LEU A 246 -15.93 10.14 15.19
CA LEU A 246 -16.44 11.45 15.56
C LEU A 246 -15.45 12.27 16.39
N GLY A 247 -14.21 11.79 16.48
CA GLY A 247 -13.16 12.34 17.32
C GLY A 247 -12.38 13.48 16.69
N PHE A 248 -11.15 13.67 17.20
CA PHE A 248 -10.24 14.73 16.79
C PHE A 248 -9.60 14.43 15.43
N ARG A 249 -10.22 14.90 14.35
CA ARG A 249 -9.80 14.65 12.97
C ARG A 249 -10.18 15.79 12.03
N GLY A 250 -9.64 15.78 10.80
CA GLY A 250 -9.97 16.72 9.74
C GLY A 250 -9.65 18.17 10.09
N ALA A 251 -10.48 19.11 9.66
CA ALA A 251 -10.26 20.54 9.83
C ALA A 251 -10.14 20.98 11.29
N ALA A 252 -10.87 20.33 12.20
CA ALA A 252 -10.77 20.61 13.65
C ALA A 252 -9.35 20.31 14.17
N ARG A 253 -8.70 19.26 13.67
CA ARG A 253 -7.33 18.91 14.01
C ARG A 253 -6.34 19.94 13.44
N TYR A 254 -6.50 20.32 12.17
CA TYR A 254 -5.58 21.25 11.50
C TYR A 254 -5.54 22.63 12.17
N LEU A 255 -6.68 23.09 12.66
CA LEU A 255 -6.82 24.41 13.32
C LEU A 255 -6.42 24.39 14.80
N SER A 256 -6.26 23.22 15.40
CA SER A 256 -5.80 23.11 16.78
C SER A 256 -4.37 23.64 16.91
N ALA A 257 -4.14 24.50 17.89
CA ALA A 257 -2.80 25.02 18.18
C ALA A 257 -1.76 23.92 18.42
N ASP A 258 -2.19 22.79 18.96
CA ASP A 258 -1.35 21.63 19.23
C ASP A 258 -0.94 20.87 17.95
N PHE A 259 -1.73 20.91 16.89
CA PHE A 259 -1.47 20.18 15.64
C PHE A 259 -1.13 21.07 14.45
N ALA A 260 -1.44 22.36 14.50
CA ALA A 260 -1.18 23.29 13.40
C ALA A 260 0.27 23.27 12.87
N PRO A 261 1.33 23.13 13.70
CA PRO A 261 2.70 22.99 13.20
C PRO A 261 2.93 21.70 12.39
N ALA A 262 2.26 20.61 12.74
CA ALA A 262 2.30 19.36 12.00
C ALA A 262 1.59 19.50 10.65
N PHE A 263 0.42 20.11 10.64
CA PHE A 263 -0.33 20.41 9.42
C PHE A 263 0.44 21.35 8.48
N ALA A 264 1.20 22.30 9.01
CA ALA A 264 2.04 23.19 8.21
C ALA A 264 3.09 22.43 7.37
N MET A 265 3.57 21.26 7.81
CA MET A 265 4.48 20.41 7.01
C MET A 265 3.77 19.80 5.78
N GLU A 266 2.51 19.41 5.91
CA GLU A 266 1.71 18.94 4.77
C GLU A 266 1.48 20.05 3.76
N CYS A 267 1.12 21.25 4.24
CA CYS A 267 0.92 22.43 3.39
C CYS A 267 2.22 22.82 2.66
N GLU A 268 3.37 22.74 3.34
CA GLU A 268 4.67 23.00 2.72
C GLU A 268 4.97 22.01 1.60
N ALA A 269 4.72 20.73 1.83
CA ALA A 269 4.93 19.70 0.82
C ALA A 269 4.06 19.94 -0.42
N LEU A 270 2.77 20.20 -0.25
CA LEU A 270 1.84 20.49 -1.35
C LEU A 270 2.22 21.77 -2.10
N ARG A 271 2.67 22.80 -1.40
CA ARG A 271 3.18 24.03 -2.01
C ARG A 271 4.41 23.75 -2.86
N ARG A 272 5.37 22.92 -2.38
CA ARG A 272 6.55 22.52 -3.18
C ARG A 272 6.15 21.80 -4.45
N VAL A 273 5.20 20.88 -4.39
CA VAL A 273 4.69 20.17 -5.57
C VAL A 273 4.13 21.15 -6.60
N ARG A 274 3.26 22.06 -6.16
CA ARG A 274 2.59 22.98 -7.08
C ARG A 274 3.49 24.12 -7.60
N GLU A 275 4.23 24.77 -6.68
CA GLU A 275 4.97 25.99 -6.99
C GLU A 275 6.41 25.71 -7.43
N THR A 276 7.12 24.81 -6.75
CA THR A 276 8.53 24.54 -7.04
C THR A 276 8.68 23.53 -8.17
N MET A 277 7.88 22.45 -8.15
CA MET A 277 7.94 21.39 -9.18
C MET A 277 7.01 21.70 -10.37
N GLY A 278 6.13 22.68 -10.29
CA GLY A 278 5.25 23.11 -11.36
C GLY A 278 4.09 22.16 -11.66
N LEU A 279 3.79 21.21 -10.77
CA LEU A 279 2.70 20.25 -10.95
C LEU A 279 1.35 20.86 -10.50
N THR A 280 0.88 21.82 -11.30
CA THR A 280 -0.33 22.61 -11.00
C THR A 280 -1.64 21.85 -11.12
N ASN A 281 -1.61 20.64 -11.64
CA ASN A 281 -2.77 19.74 -11.72
C ASN A 281 -3.17 19.12 -10.36
N VAL A 282 -2.41 19.39 -9.30
CA VAL A 282 -2.78 19.01 -7.93
C VAL A 282 -3.85 19.96 -7.39
N GLU A 283 -4.97 19.41 -7.00
CA GLU A 283 -6.04 20.07 -6.25
C GLU A 283 -6.10 19.52 -4.83
N VAL A 284 -6.55 20.30 -3.86
CA VAL A 284 -6.55 19.91 -2.45
C VAL A 284 -7.96 19.73 -1.95
N MET A 285 -8.25 18.57 -1.38
CA MET A 285 -9.51 18.26 -0.68
C MET A 285 -9.29 18.41 0.83
N VAL A 286 -10.08 19.22 1.48
CA VAL A 286 -10.15 19.35 2.94
C VAL A 286 -11.25 18.41 3.47
N PRO A 287 -10.91 17.38 4.27
CA PRO A 287 -11.91 16.49 4.86
C PRO A 287 -12.57 17.12 6.08
N PHE A 288 -13.85 16.85 6.31
CA PHE A 288 -14.68 17.28 7.45
C PHE A 288 -14.84 18.78 7.65
#